data_84c4485ab9b9e17aea2e59dbfe6847c9
#
_entry.id   84c4485ab9b9e17aea2e59dbfe6847c9
#
_cell.length_a   1.000
_cell.length_b   1.000
_cell.length_c   1.000
_cell.angle_alpha   90.00
_cell.angle_beta   90.00
_cell.angle_gamma   90.00
#
_symmetry.space_group_name_H-M   'P 1'
#
loop_
_entity.id
_entity.type
_entity.pdbx_description
1 polymer ?
#
loop_
_entity_poly.entity_id
_entity_poly.type
_entity_poly.pdbx_seq_one_letter_code
_entity_poly.pdbx_strand_id
1 'polypeptide(L)'
;NVYYKGEVLENADLNTLKSVDGNNEYFTDKENVYYKSKLLPIKNSGKLKIVSTEQGNEFLYDEVNGYVFMGTYSFDREKAPYKVLGNEGGHLNNLVFVNNEGIYYYDAKAKKQKRAGDNIFIGNIEEISPNIFTDDENIYYFHAYNIWSKRKGGGGGLASRNTEIYYLDKKEGWKKISDVGSGVYGSVWQKGDKYYYFDNLGMFQLINNTIYEIKDKETLQYLLNNSRSTTKIKELIENEKLIKVEGEKKIKIVEKYKGSWDYFMIFFTLCIFIVPTIFNTCKKIISRRIDNEAGRF
;
A
#
# COMPACT_ATOMS: atom_id res chain seq x y z
N ASN A 1 32.69 -10.57 -13.34
CA ASN A 1 31.37 -10.86 -12.78
C ASN A 1 30.95 -9.77 -11.81
N VAL A 2 29.68 -9.45 -11.78
CA VAL A 2 29.06 -8.55 -10.80
C VAL A 2 28.45 -9.38 -9.68
N TYR A 3 28.57 -8.89 -8.43
CA TYR A 3 28.08 -9.62 -7.27
C TYR A 3 27.15 -8.74 -6.44
N TYR A 4 26.04 -9.31 -5.99
CA TYR A 4 25.17 -8.76 -4.96
C TYR A 4 25.29 -9.61 -3.69
N LYS A 5 25.90 -9.06 -2.62
CA LYS A 5 26.12 -9.77 -1.34
C LYS A 5 26.74 -11.16 -1.48
N GLY A 6 27.69 -11.31 -2.40
CA GLY A 6 28.41 -12.55 -2.65
C GLY A 6 27.76 -13.49 -3.70
N GLU A 7 26.56 -13.18 -4.19
CA GLU A 7 25.92 -13.92 -5.28
C GLU A 7 26.13 -13.23 -6.62
N VAL A 8 26.40 -14.00 -7.68
CA VAL A 8 26.66 -13.47 -9.02
C VAL A 8 25.35 -12.94 -9.64
N LEU A 9 25.39 -11.74 -10.23
CA LEU A 9 24.36 -11.28 -11.15
C LEU A 9 24.66 -11.87 -12.53
N GLU A 10 23.90 -12.87 -12.92
CA GLU A 10 24.11 -13.55 -14.20
C GLU A 10 23.80 -12.61 -15.39
N ASN A 11 24.71 -12.58 -16.37
CA ASN A 11 24.60 -11.79 -17.58
C ASN A 11 24.52 -10.26 -17.38
N ALA A 12 24.94 -9.74 -16.22
CA ALA A 12 24.91 -8.30 -15.98
C ALA A 12 26.03 -7.57 -16.75
N ASP A 13 25.65 -6.51 -17.46
CA ASP A 13 26.62 -5.57 -18.04
C ASP A 13 27.05 -4.54 -17.02
N LEU A 14 28.28 -4.69 -16.52
CA LEU A 14 28.86 -3.80 -15.48
C LEU A 14 28.87 -2.34 -15.91
N ASN A 15 29.05 -2.04 -17.21
CA ASN A 15 29.17 -0.67 -17.69
C ASN A 15 27.86 0.10 -17.66
N THR A 16 26.73 -0.60 -17.66
CA THR A 16 25.39 -0.01 -17.68
C THR A 16 24.55 -0.34 -16.46
N LEU A 17 25.08 -1.17 -15.55
CA LEU A 17 24.37 -1.58 -14.33
C LEU A 17 24.15 -0.40 -13.39
N LYS A 18 22.92 -0.20 -12.98
CA LYS A 18 22.50 0.84 -12.02
C LYS A 18 21.32 0.38 -11.18
N SER A 19 21.14 1.01 -10.02
CA SER A 19 19.92 0.82 -9.23
C SER A 19 18.72 1.51 -9.88
N VAL A 20 17.53 0.97 -9.68
CA VAL A 20 16.27 1.62 -10.05
C VAL A 20 15.88 2.57 -8.93
N ASP A 21 15.73 3.86 -9.23
CA ASP A 21 15.35 4.94 -8.27
C ASP A 21 16.17 4.94 -6.97
N GLY A 22 17.45 4.55 -7.03
CA GLY A 22 18.30 4.45 -5.85
C GLY A 22 17.95 3.29 -4.91
N ASN A 23 17.07 2.39 -5.30
CA ASN A 23 16.70 1.20 -4.53
C ASN A 23 17.88 0.23 -4.41
N ASN A 24 18.04 -0.38 -3.23
CA ASN A 24 19.17 -1.26 -2.93
C ASN A 24 18.93 -2.72 -3.31
N GLU A 25 17.76 -3.06 -3.83
CA GLU A 25 17.37 -4.44 -4.17
C GLU A 25 17.03 -4.62 -5.65
N TYR A 26 16.62 -3.53 -6.35
CA TYR A 26 16.29 -3.57 -7.76
C TYR A 26 17.37 -2.89 -8.60
N PHE A 27 17.84 -3.59 -9.61
CA PHE A 27 18.88 -3.13 -10.50
C PHE A 27 18.47 -3.34 -11.95
N THR A 28 19.05 -2.56 -12.85
CA THR A 28 18.90 -2.72 -14.28
C THR A 28 20.22 -2.45 -14.99
N ASP A 29 20.48 -3.18 -16.05
CA ASP A 29 21.51 -2.86 -17.02
C ASP A 29 20.85 -2.42 -18.35
N LYS A 30 21.60 -2.39 -19.44
CA LYS A 30 21.09 -2.02 -20.75
C LYS A 30 19.89 -2.85 -21.22
N GLU A 31 19.83 -4.15 -20.85
CA GLU A 31 18.84 -5.09 -21.36
C GLU A 31 18.00 -5.74 -20.27
N ASN A 32 18.58 -5.95 -19.09
CA ASN A 32 18.05 -6.84 -18.09
C ASN A 32 17.60 -6.09 -16.84
N VAL A 33 16.75 -6.74 -16.06
CA VAL A 33 16.25 -6.25 -14.78
C VAL A 33 16.47 -7.31 -13.71
N TYR A 34 16.92 -6.90 -12.53
CA TYR A 34 17.29 -7.80 -11.44
C TYR A 34 16.59 -7.39 -10.14
N TYR A 35 16.24 -8.41 -9.36
CA TYR A 35 15.92 -8.27 -7.95
C TYR A 35 17.00 -8.98 -7.14
N LYS A 36 17.81 -8.23 -6.39
CA LYS A 36 19.03 -8.75 -5.74
C LYS A 36 19.96 -9.38 -6.78
N SER A 37 20.30 -10.66 -6.63
CA SER A 37 21.08 -11.42 -7.60
C SER A 37 20.24 -12.06 -8.72
N LYS A 38 18.92 -12.07 -8.62
CA LYS A 38 18.03 -12.82 -9.52
C LYS A 38 17.58 -12.00 -10.72
N LEU A 39 17.80 -12.55 -11.90
CA LEU A 39 17.26 -12.00 -13.15
C LEU A 39 15.73 -12.09 -13.15
N LEU A 40 15.05 -10.95 -13.41
CA LEU A 40 13.61 -10.92 -13.59
C LEU A 40 13.24 -11.26 -15.05
N PRO A 41 12.07 -11.87 -15.28
CA PRO A 41 11.66 -12.33 -16.61
C PRO A 41 11.08 -11.19 -17.47
N ILE A 42 11.71 -10.02 -17.44
CA ILE A 42 11.41 -8.86 -18.27
C ILE A 42 12.69 -8.20 -18.79
N LYS A 43 12.57 -7.45 -19.86
CA LYS A 43 13.64 -6.60 -20.36
C LYS A 43 13.52 -5.18 -19.81
N ASN A 44 14.64 -4.48 -19.74
CA ASN A 44 14.65 -3.08 -19.37
C ASN A 44 13.92 -2.23 -20.41
N SER A 45 12.80 -1.64 -20.04
CA SER A 45 12.00 -0.74 -20.88
C SER A 45 12.56 0.69 -20.94
N GLY A 46 13.53 1.01 -20.09
CA GLY A 46 14.06 2.36 -19.90
C GLY A 46 13.21 3.26 -19.00
N LYS A 47 12.01 2.82 -18.58
CA LYS A 47 11.10 3.56 -17.68
C LYS A 47 10.63 2.67 -16.52
N LEU A 48 11.58 2.25 -15.71
CA LEU A 48 11.32 1.49 -14.50
C LEU A 48 11.33 2.44 -13.30
N LYS A 49 10.38 2.26 -12.39
CA LYS A 49 10.35 3.02 -11.12
C LYS A 49 9.97 2.12 -9.93
N ILE A 50 10.32 2.58 -8.74
CA ILE A 50 9.87 1.97 -7.50
C ILE A 50 8.65 2.71 -6.99
N VAL A 51 7.59 1.97 -6.72
CA VAL A 51 6.40 2.46 -6.04
C VAL A 51 6.23 1.73 -4.72
N SER A 52 5.91 2.46 -3.65
CA SER A 52 5.90 1.87 -2.31
C SER A 52 4.62 2.17 -1.56
N THR A 53 4.24 1.24 -0.67
CA THR A 53 3.18 1.47 0.30
C THR A 53 3.74 2.05 1.60
N GLU A 54 2.90 2.67 2.41
CA GLU A 54 3.27 3.13 3.75
C GLU A 54 3.84 2.01 4.64
N GLN A 55 3.45 0.74 4.42
CA GLN A 55 3.98 -0.42 5.15
C GLN A 55 5.35 -0.89 4.66
N GLY A 56 5.96 -0.18 3.71
CA GLY A 56 7.26 -0.53 3.16
C GLY A 56 7.24 -1.71 2.17
N ASN A 57 6.07 -2.06 1.60
CA ASN A 57 6.05 -2.92 0.43
C ASN A 57 6.53 -2.12 -0.77
N GLU A 58 7.60 -2.56 -1.40
CA GLU A 58 8.20 -1.93 -2.57
C GLU A 58 7.91 -2.76 -3.82
N PHE A 59 7.43 -2.10 -4.86
CA PHE A 59 7.13 -2.71 -6.15
C PHE A 59 7.97 -2.08 -7.23
N LEU A 60 8.57 -2.91 -8.07
CA LEU A 60 9.08 -2.46 -9.35
C LEU A 60 7.91 -2.31 -10.31
N TYR A 61 7.77 -1.15 -10.91
CA TYR A 61 6.77 -0.85 -11.92
C TYR A 61 7.43 -0.45 -13.24
N ASP A 62 7.07 -1.15 -14.29
CA ASP A 62 7.44 -0.83 -15.67
C ASP A 62 6.36 0.06 -16.30
N GLU A 63 6.64 1.35 -16.44
CA GLU A 63 5.66 2.33 -16.96
C GLU A 63 5.32 2.12 -18.44
N VAL A 64 6.18 1.44 -19.21
CA VAL A 64 5.94 1.20 -20.64
C VAL A 64 5.01 0.01 -20.84
N ASN A 65 5.31 -1.11 -20.16
CA ASN A 65 4.59 -2.36 -20.34
C ASN A 65 3.53 -2.61 -19.27
N GLY A 66 3.48 -1.77 -18.25
CA GLY A 66 2.58 -1.92 -17.11
C GLY A 66 2.84 -3.19 -16.28
N TYR A 67 4.07 -3.72 -16.28
CA TYR A 67 4.42 -4.87 -15.45
C TYR A 67 4.68 -4.44 -14.01
N VAL A 68 4.28 -5.31 -13.07
CA VAL A 68 4.43 -5.07 -11.62
C VAL A 68 5.11 -6.27 -10.97
N PHE A 69 6.17 -5.99 -10.19
CA PHE A 69 6.88 -7.02 -9.42
C PHE A 69 7.02 -6.61 -7.95
N MET A 70 6.86 -7.57 -7.05
CA MET A 70 7.28 -7.44 -5.67
C MET A 70 8.34 -8.52 -5.37
N GLY A 71 9.58 -8.09 -5.26
CA GLY A 71 10.71 -9.00 -5.28
C GLY A 71 10.78 -9.79 -6.59
N THR A 72 10.76 -11.10 -6.51
CA THR A 72 10.68 -11.99 -7.69
C THR A 72 9.24 -12.36 -8.07
N TYR A 73 8.26 -11.99 -7.25
CA TYR A 73 6.86 -12.24 -7.56
C TYR A 73 6.36 -11.25 -8.61
N SER A 74 5.85 -11.76 -9.73
CA SER A 74 5.22 -10.98 -10.79
C SER A 74 3.69 -10.97 -10.63
N PHE A 75 3.07 -9.84 -10.84
CA PHE A 75 1.65 -9.83 -11.19
C PHE A 75 1.45 -10.57 -12.52
N ASP A 76 0.24 -10.99 -12.77
CA ASP A 76 -0.11 -11.71 -14.00
C ASP A 76 0.22 -10.84 -15.23
N ARG A 77 1.30 -11.19 -15.96
CA ARG A 77 1.77 -10.40 -17.10
C ARG A 77 0.90 -10.52 -18.32
N GLU A 78 0.10 -11.59 -18.44
CA GLU A 78 -0.85 -11.75 -19.53
C GLU A 78 -2.00 -10.73 -19.42
N LYS A 79 -2.24 -10.22 -18.20
CA LYS A 79 -3.24 -9.19 -17.91
C LYS A 79 -2.68 -7.76 -17.92
N ALA A 80 -1.40 -7.57 -18.19
CA ALA A 80 -0.84 -6.24 -18.34
C ALA A 80 -1.40 -5.55 -19.62
N PRO A 81 -1.38 -4.21 -19.67
CA PRO A 81 -0.73 -3.29 -18.75
C PRO A 81 -1.56 -3.01 -17.48
N TYR A 82 -0.88 -2.91 -16.35
CA TYR A 82 -1.46 -2.34 -15.12
C TYR A 82 -1.12 -0.86 -15.01
N LYS A 83 -2.07 -0.06 -14.57
CA LYS A 83 -1.86 1.31 -14.11
C LYS A 83 -1.84 1.31 -12.59
N VAL A 84 -0.87 2.00 -11.99
CA VAL A 84 -0.75 2.15 -10.54
C VAL A 84 -1.49 3.40 -10.11
N LEU A 85 -2.33 3.29 -9.09
CA LEU A 85 -3.06 4.39 -8.47
C LEU A 85 -2.73 4.46 -6.97
N GLY A 86 -2.77 5.68 -6.40
CA GLY A 86 -2.54 5.92 -4.97
C GLY A 86 -1.07 6.05 -4.59
N ASN A 87 -0.19 6.37 -5.55
CA ASN A 87 1.26 6.52 -5.33
C ASN A 87 1.67 7.98 -5.07
N GLU A 88 0.81 8.95 -5.38
CA GLU A 88 1.18 10.36 -5.32
C GLU A 88 0.76 11.02 -3.99
N GLY A 89 1.71 11.15 -3.07
CA GLY A 89 1.66 12.15 -2.00
C GLY A 89 0.63 11.99 -0.89
N GLY A 90 -0.02 10.84 -0.75
CA GLY A 90 -0.92 10.59 0.37
C GLY A 90 -0.19 10.10 1.63
N HIS A 91 -0.70 10.45 2.82
CA HIS A 91 -0.22 9.86 4.09
C HIS A 91 -0.52 8.36 4.20
N LEU A 92 -1.36 7.82 3.34
CA LEU A 92 -1.69 6.40 3.25
C LEU A 92 -1.50 5.96 1.80
N ASN A 93 -0.27 5.59 1.46
CA ASN A 93 0.01 5.00 0.15
C ASN A 93 -0.60 3.59 0.07
N ASN A 94 -1.83 3.52 -0.41
CA ASN A 94 -2.48 2.28 -0.76
C ASN A 94 -2.43 2.11 -2.27
N LEU A 95 -1.50 1.28 -2.72
CA LEU A 95 -1.36 1.02 -4.14
C LEU A 95 -2.49 0.12 -4.63
N VAL A 96 -3.18 0.60 -5.63
CA VAL A 96 -4.19 -0.14 -6.38
C VAL A 96 -3.71 -0.24 -7.82
N PHE A 97 -3.85 -1.42 -8.40
CA PHE A 97 -3.40 -1.72 -9.75
C PHE A 97 -4.61 -1.99 -10.65
N VAL A 98 -4.76 -1.20 -11.69
CA VAL A 98 -5.93 -1.26 -12.57
C VAL A 98 -5.53 -1.68 -13.97
N ASN A 99 -6.27 -2.60 -14.54
CA ASN A 99 -6.20 -2.94 -15.97
C ASN A 99 -7.61 -2.94 -16.59
N ASN A 100 -7.73 -3.32 -17.84
CA ASN A 100 -9.02 -3.34 -18.56
C ASN A 100 -10.05 -4.28 -17.91
N GLU A 101 -9.60 -5.36 -17.25
CA GLU A 101 -10.49 -6.38 -16.67
C GLU A 101 -10.92 -6.05 -15.25
N GLY A 102 -10.09 -5.32 -14.47
CA GLY A 102 -10.41 -5.13 -13.07
C GLY A 102 -9.41 -4.32 -12.26
N ILE A 103 -9.69 -4.31 -10.98
CA ILE A 103 -8.93 -3.64 -9.93
C ILE A 103 -8.26 -4.69 -9.07
N TYR A 104 -6.97 -4.54 -8.85
CA TYR A 104 -6.12 -5.50 -8.15
C TYR A 104 -5.33 -4.84 -7.05
N TYR A 105 -4.91 -5.65 -6.09
CA TYR A 105 -4.01 -5.26 -5.01
C TYR A 105 -3.09 -6.42 -4.64
N TYR A 106 -2.02 -6.12 -3.92
CA TYR A 106 -1.15 -7.15 -3.36
C TYR A 106 -1.60 -7.51 -1.94
N ASP A 107 -1.95 -8.78 -1.72
CA ASP A 107 -2.25 -9.27 -0.37
C ASP A 107 -0.95 -9.72 0.32
N ALA A 108 -0.48 -8.92 1.26
CA ALA A 108 0.78 -9.16 1.97
C ALA A 108 0.76 -10.47 2.80
N LYS A 109 -0.41 -10.90 3.30
CA LYS A 109 -0.56 -12.16 4.03
C LYS A 109 -0.48 -13.36 3.09
N ALA A 110 -1.16 -13.29 1.96
CA ALA A 110 -1.16 -14.34 0.95
C ALA A 110 0.07 -14.29 0.03
N LYS A 111 0.84 -13.18 0.07
CA LYS A 111 1.99 -12.90 -0.79
C LYS A 111 1.69 -13.04 -2.28
N LYS A 112 0.55 -12.53 -2.69
CA LYS A 112 0.10 -12.59 -4.09
C LYS A 112 -0.86 -11.47 -4.46
N GLN A 113 -0.97 -11.24 -5.77
CA GLN A 113 -1.99 -10.41 -6.37
C GLN A 113 -3.40 -10.97 -6.07
N LYS A 114 -4.32 -10.07 -5.76
CA LYS A 114 -5.75 -10.37 -5.65
C LYS A 114 -6.57 -9.38 -6.46
N ARG A 115 -7.69 -9.85 -6.99
CA ARG A 115 -8.68 -9.01 -7.65
C ARG A 115 -9.66 -8.49 -6.62
N ALA A 116 -9.90 -7.18 -6.63
CA ALA A 116 -10.87 -6.50 -5.76
C ALA A 116 -12.26 -6.40 -6.39
N GLY A 117 -12.32 -6.29 -7.71
CA GLY A 117 -13.55 -6.17 -8.49
C GLY A 117 -13.28 -5.87 -9.95
N ASP A 118 -14.34 -5.57 -10.68
CA ASP A 118 -14.26 -5.14 -12.08
C ASP A 118 -13.66 -3.74 -12.18
N ASN A 119 -13.14 -3.40 -13.36
CA ASN A 119 -12.72 -2.03 -13.62
C ASN A 119 -13.95 -1.11 -13.64
N ILE A 120 -13.92 -0.09 -12.78
CA ILE A 120 -15.00 0.90 -12.65
C ILE A 120 -14.70 2.19 -13.39
N PHE A 121 -13.48 2.35 -13.93
CA PHE A 121 -13.03 3.57 -14.57
C PHE A 121 -13.30 3.53 -16.07
N ILE A 122 -13.59 4.69 -16.64
CA ILE A 122 -13.89 4.87 -18.06
C ILE A 122 -12.71 5.61 -18.72
N GLY A 123 -12.03 4.98 -19.65
CA GLY A 123 -10.94 5.61 -20.41
C GLY A 123 -9.70 5.91 -19.56
N ASN A 124 -9.17 7.14 -19.66
CA ASN A 124 -7.93 7.50 -19.00
C ASN A 124 -8.13 7.88 -17.54
N ILE A 125 -7.34 7.30 -16.64
CA ILE A 125 -7.39 7.60 -15.21
C ILE A 125 -6.26 8.57 -14.87
N GLU A 126 -6.55 9.61 -14.08
CA GLU A 126 -5.58 10.60 -13.62
C GLU A 126 -5.76 10.87 -12.13
N GLU A 127 -4.68 10.90 -11.35
CA GLU A 127 -4.68 11.37 -9.97
C GLU A 127 -4.53 12.90 -9.97
N ILE A 128 -5.60 13.61 -9.61
CA ILE A 128 -5.66 15.08 -9.66
C ILE A 128 -5.33 15.74 -8.32
N SER A 129 -5.33 14.98 -7.26
CA SER A 129 -4.93 15.34 -5.90
C SER A 129 -4.68 14.04 -5.14
N PRO A 130 -3.91 14.04 -4.04
CA PRO A 130 -3.71 12.82 -3.26
C PRO A 130 -5.03 12.11 -2.95
N ASN A 131 -5.12 10.85 -3.37
CA ASN A 131 -6.32 9.99 -3.24
C ASN A 131 -7.58 10.44 -3.99
N ILE A 132 -7.48 11.42 -4.88
CA ILE A 132 -8.59 11.88 -5.73
C ILE A 132 -8.25 11.60 -7.19
N PHE A 133 -9.10 10.84 -7.84
CA PHE A 133 -8.90 10.36 -9.21
C PHE A 133 -10.03 10.82 -10.11
N THR A 134 -9.69 11.08 -11.36
CA THR A 134 -10.68 11.23 -12.43
C THR A 134 -10.46 10.19 -13.49
N ASP A 135 -11.52 9.78 -14.13
CA ASP A 135 -11.47 9.16 -15.44
C ASP A 135 -11.96 10.15 -16.51
N ASP A 136 -12.35 9.70 -17.69
CA ASP A 136 -12.82 10.60 -18.74
C ASP A 136 -14.15 11.29 -18.39
N GLU A 137 -14.97 10.69 -17.51
CA GLU A 137 -16.30 11.18 -17.17
C GLU A 137 -16.50 11.54 -15.71
N ASN A 138 -15.80 10.91 -14.78
CA ASN A 138 -16.17 10.88 -13.38
C ASN A 138 -15.02 11.28 -12.46
N ILE A 139 -15.35 11.62 -11.20
CA ILE A 139 -14.40 11.84 -10.12
C ILE A 139 -14.63 10.81 -9.01
N TYR A 140 -13.52 10.28 -8.48
CA TYR A 140 -13.48 9.25 -7.45
C TYR A 140 -12.55 9.65 -6.33
N TYR A 141 -12.72 9.06 -5.15
CA TYR A 141 -11.77 9.20 -4.06
C TYR A 141 -11.49 7.86 -3.37
N PHE A 142 -10.27 7.73 -2.87
CA PHE A 142 -9.85 6.60 -2.07
C PHE A 142 -10.00 6.96 -0.60
N HIS A 143 -10.78 6.16 0.10
CA HIS A 143 -10.96 6.24 1.53
C HIS A 143 -10.18 5.09 2.18
N ALA A 144 -9.00 5.41 2.71
CA ALA A 144 -8.13 4.40 3.29
C ALA A 144 -8.04 4.57 4.81
N TYR A 145 -8.16 3.46 5.55
CA TYR A 145 -8.07 3.47 7.01
C TYR A 145 -7.54 2.16 7.58
N ASN A 146 -6.87 2.28 8.71
CA ASN A 146 -6.31 1.15 9.45
C ASN A 146 -7.26 0.67 10.55
N ILE A 147 -7.42 -0.64 10.67
CA ILE A 147 -8.09 -1.28 11.79
C ILE A 147 -7.03 -1.90 12.69
N TRP A 148 -6.98 -1.46 13.94
CA TRP A 148 -6.06 -1.93 14.94
C TRP A 148 -6.70 -2.99 15.83
N SER A 149 -5.99 -4.10 16.10
CA SER A 149 -6.43 -5.11 17.04
C SER A 149 -6.31 -4.55 18.47
N LYS A 150 -7.40 -4.58 19.25
CA LYS A 150 -7.35 -4.27 20.68
C LYS A 150 -6.89 -5.51 21.45
N ARG A 151 -5.86 -5.37 22.28
CA ARG A 151 -5.47 -6.40 23.27
C ARG A 151 -5.98 -6.05 24.66
N LYS A 152 -6.49 -7.05 25.39
CA LYS A 152 -6.61 -6.97 26.86
C LYS A 152 -5.18 -6.95 27.43
N GLY A 153 -4.74 -5.81 27.98
CA GLY A 153 -3.41 -5.66 28.58
C GLY A 153 -2.40 -4.77 27.83
N GLY A 154 -2.83 -4.02 26.80
CA GLY A 154 -1.97 -3.07 26.07
C GLY A 154 -1.22 -3.73 24.88
N GLY A 155 -0.95 -2.93 23.86
CA GLY A 155 -0.21 -3.35 22.64
C GLY A 155 -1.10 -4.04 21.62
N GLY A 156 -1.82 -3.26 20.82
CA GLY A 156 -2.49 -3.71 19.61
C GLY A 156 -1.56 -3.59 18.39
N GLY A 157 -1.70 -4.48 17.41
CA GLY A 157 -1.05 -4.39 16.12
C GLY A 157 -2.05 -4.03 15.03
N LEU A 158 -1.55 -3.64 13.86
CA LEU A 158 -2.37 -3.45 12.68
C LEU A 158 -3.04 -4.79 12.30
N ALA A 159 -4.37 -4.84 12.35
CA ALA A 159 -5.14 -6.04 12.02
C ALA A 159 -5.50 -6.09 10.53
N SER A 160 -5.97 -4.97 10.00
CA SER A 160 -6.23 -4.82 8.57
C SER A 160 -6.13 -3.36 8.15
N ARG A 161 -5.87 -3.16 6.87
CA ARG A 161 -6.05 -1.90 6.16
C ARG A 161 -7.20 -2.07 5.18
N ASN A 162 -8.11 -1.13 5.21
CA ASN A 162 -9.19 -1.06 4.25
C ASN A 162 -8.93 0.10 3.28
N THR A 163 -9.14 -0.16 1.99
CA THR A 163 -9.19 0.86 0.95
C THR A 163 -10.54 0.75 0.28
N GLU A 164 -11.30 1.83 0.31
CA GLU A 164 -12.60 1.90 -0.34
C GLU A 164 -12.53 2.94 -1.45
N ILE A 165 -13.00 2.59 -2.64
CA ILE A 165 -13.08 3.49 -3.78
C ILE A 165 -14.52 3.94 -3.90
N TYR A 166 -14.71 5.25 -3.84
CA TYR A 166 -16.00 5.90 -3.97
C TYR A 166 -16.09 6.67 -5.27
N TYR A 167 -17.17 6.48 -5.99
CA TYR A 167 -17.63 7.42 -7.00
C TYR A 167 -18.18 8.65 -6.29
N LEU A 168 -17.70 9.81 -6.62
CA LEU A 168 -18.15 11.06 -6.03
C LEU A 168 -19.22 11.72 -6.89
N ASP A 169 -18.89 11.96 -8.17
CA ASP A 169 -19.75 12.73 -9.09
C ASP A 169 -19.21 12.66 -10.54
N LYS A 170 -19.89 13.31 -11.47
CA LYS A 170 -19.34 13.60 -12.80
C LYS A 170 -18.18 14.59 -12.71
N LYS A 171 -17.14 14.39 -13.53
CA LYS A 171 -15.92 15.20 -13.57
C LYS A 171 -16.20 16.67 -13.92
N GLU A 172 -17.22 16.91 -14.74
CA GLU A 172 -17.56 18.24 -15.23
C GLU A 172 -17.87 19.21 -14.08
N GLY A 173 -17.36 20.42 -14.19
CA GLY A 173 -17.64 21.53 -13.26
C GLY A 173 -16.79 21.55 -11.99
N TRP A 174 -15.95 20.54 -11.73
CA TRP A 174 -15.00 20.57 -10.62
C TRP A 174 -13.76 21.40 -10.97
N LYS A 175 -13.40 22.32 -10.05
CA LYS A 175 -12.23 23.19 -10.20
C LYS A 175 -11.45 23.24 -8.89
N LYS A 176 -10.17 22.92 -8.93
CA LYS A 176 -9.24 23.12 -7.80
C LYS A 176 -9.03 24.62 -7.60
N ILE A 177 -9.22 25.11 -6.37
CA ILE A 177 -9.06 26.51 -5.99
C ILE A 177 -7.68 26.74 -5.37
N SER A 178 -7.30 25.91 -4.39
CA SER A 178 -6.03 26.05 -3.67
C SER A 178 -5.64 24.77 -2.96
N ASP A 179 -4.35 24.63 -2.70
CA ASP A 179 -3.86 23.68 -1.72
C ASP A 179 -3.94 24.26 -0.30
N VAL A 180 -4.19 23.41 0.69
CA VAL A 180 -4.18 23.76 2.11
C VAL A 180 -2.85 23.29 2.71
N GLY A 181 -2.07 24.25 3.26
CA GLY A 181 -0.76 23.95 3.83
C GLY A 181 0.21 23.29 2.84
N SER A 182 0.30 23.81 1.60
CA SER A 182 1.12 23.24 0.52
C SER A 182 0.73 21.81 0.14
N GLY A 183 -0.56 21.48 0.26
CA GLY A 183 -1.11 20.16 -0.09
C GLY A 183 -1.04 19.12 1.04
N VAL A 184 -0.23 19.35 2.07
CA VAL A 184 -0.12 18.41 3.22
C VAL A 184 -1.45 18.24 3.94
N TYR A 185 -2.23 19.30 4.05
CA TYR A 185 -3.55 19.30 4.71
C TYR A 185 -4.72 19.06 3.75
N GLY A 186 -4.43 18.90 2.46
CA GLY A 186 -5.44 18.69 1.45
C GLY A 186 -5.60 19.85 0.49
N SER A 187 -6.80 20.00 -0.10
CA SER A 187 -7.08 21.02 -1.11
C SER A 187 -8.52 21.49 -1.07
N VAL A 188 -8.75 22.72 -1.52
CA VAL A 188 -10.08 23.33 -1.68
C VAL A 188 -10.49 23.27 -3.13
N TRP A 189 -11.69 22.83 -3.37
CA TRP A 189 -12.30 22.68 -4.69
C TRP A 189 -13.64 23.40 -4.76
N GLN A 190 -14.07 23.72 -5.97
CA GLN A 190 -15.37 24.32 -6.25
C GLN A 190 -16.13 23.50 -7.29
N LYS A 191 -17.44 23.37 -7.09
CA LYS A 191 -18.39 22.87 -8.10
C LYS A 191 -19.67 23.70 -8.03
N GLY A 192 -19.98 24.42 -9.11
CA GLY A 192 -21.06 25.38 -9.11
C GLY A 192 -20.84 26.50 -8.08
N ASP A 193 -21.80 26.71 -7.21
CA ASP A 193 -21.78 27.67 -6.10
C ASP A 193 -21.25 27.11 -4.77
N LYS A 194 -20.92 25.82 -4.74
CA LYS A 194 -20.45 25.11 -3.54
C LYS A 194 -18.94 24.94 -3.52
N TYR A 195 -18.39 24.95 -2.29
CA TYR A 195 -16.99 24.68 -2.03
C TYR A 195 -16.82 23.40 -1.24
N TYR A 196 -15.69 22.72 -1.49
CA TYR A 196 -15.37 21.43 -0.91
C TYR A 196 -13.94 21.42 -0.41
N TYR A 197 -13.72 20.78 0.72
CA TYR A 197 -12.40 20.51 1.27
C TYR A 197 -12.10 19.02 1.08
N PHE A 198 -11.05 18.73 0.33
CA PHE A 198 -10.51 17.39 0.13
C PHE A 198 -9.39 17.19 1.15
N ASP A 199 -9.67 16.34 2.14
CA ASP A 199 -8.77 16.08 3.26
C ASP A 199 -7.65 15.13 2.84
N ASN A 200 -6.41 15.47 3.17
CA ASN A 200 -5.22 14.63 2.98
C ASN A 200 -4.51 14.31 4.30
N LEU A 201 -5.15 14.51 5.44
CA LEU A 201 -4.53 14.35 6.76
C LEU A 201 -4.36 12.89 7.17
N GLY A 202 -5.08 11.97 6.52
CA GLY A 202 -4.95 10.54 6.72
C GLY A 202 -5.12 10.10 8.18
N MET A 203 -4.45 9.02 8.55
CA MET A 203 -4.61 8.42 9.87
C MET A 203 -4.01 9.23 11.01
N PHE A 204 -3.13 10.17 10.75
CA PHE A 204 -2.50 10.93 11.82
C PHE A 204 -3.46 11.85 12.54
N GLN A 205 -4.56 12.24 11.89
CA GLN A 205 -5.31 13.38 12.39
C GLN A 205 -6.84 13.30 12.27
N LEU A 206 -7.37 12.86 11.13
CA LEU A 206 -8.81 12.73 10.91
C LEU A 206 -9.27 11.29 10.66
N ILE A 207 -8.37 10.32 10.80
CA ILE A 207 -8.63 8.89 10.64
C ILE A 207 -8.75 8.45 9.18
N ASN A 208 -9.37 9.26 8.31
CA ASN A 208 -9.70 8.87 6.94
C ASN A 208 -9.53 10.05 6.00
N ASN A 209 -8.92 9.83 4.82
CA ASN A 209 -9.02 10.80 3.75
C ASN A 209 -10.46 10.86 3.26
N THR A 210 -11.08 12.02 3.25
CA THR A 210 -12.45 12.18 2.81
C THR A 210 -12.72 13.59 2.29
N ILE A 211 -13.94 13.85 1.85
CA ILE A 211 -14.36 15.11 1.26
C ILE A 211 -15.41 15.73 2.15
N TYR A 212 -15.33 17.04 2.35
CA TYR A 212 -16.29 17.81 3.12
C TYR A 212 -16.84 18.97 2.29
N GLU A 213 -18.15 19.22 2.35
CA GLU A 213 -18.76 20.46 1.88
C GLU A 213 -18.49 21.58 2.89
N ILE A 214 -18.01 22.73 2.42
CA ILE A 214 -17.72 23.92 3.22
C ILE A 214 -19.00 24.75 3.33
N LYS A 215 -19.50 24.99 4.56
CA LYS A 215 -20.81 25.59 4.78
C LYS A 215 -20.82 27.11 4.83
N ASP A 216 -19.72 27.75 5.15
CA ASP A 216 -19.68 29.22 5.28
C ASP A 216 -18.38 29.82 4.76
N LYS A 217 -18.43 31.15 4.52
CA LYS A 217 -17.30 31.91 3.98
C LYS A 217 -16.12 32.02 4.94
N GLU A 218 -16.35 32.01 6.24
CA GLU A 218 -15.31 32.10 7.26
C GLU A 218 -14.45 30.84 7.23
N THR A 219 -15.09 29.67 7.18
CA THR A 219 -14.42 28.37 7.03
C THR A 219 -13.64 28.29 5.72
N LEU A 220 -14.23 28.76 4.61
CA LEU A 220 -13.55 28.83 3.33
C LEU A 220 -12.29 29.69 3.41
N GLN A 221 -12.40 30.91 3.94
CA GLN A 221 -11.26 31.82 4.09
C GLN A 221 -10.18 31.24 5.00
N TYR A 222 -10.58 30.56 6.11
CA TYR A 222 -9.63 29.88 6.99
C TYR A 222 -8.81 28.84 6.24
N LEU A 223 -9.42 28.01 5.42
CA LEU A 223 -8.74 26.98 4.62
C LEU A 223 -7.85 27.60 3.52
N LEU A 224 -8.32 28.67 2.87
CA LEU A 224 -7.55 29.37 1.82
C LEU A 224 -6.35 30.15 2.36
N ASN A 225 -6.39 30.61 3.60
CA ASN A 225 -5.31 31.39 4.24
C ASN A 225 -4.15 30.51 4.74
N ASN A 226 -3.99 29.29 4.21
CA ASN A 226 -2.90 28.36 4.56
C ASN A 226 -2.85 27.98 6.04
N SER A 227 -3.95 27.93 6.72
CA SER A 227 -4.04 27.49 8.10
C SER A 227 -3.54 26.06 8.26
N ARG A 228 -2.62 25.86 9.22
CA ARG A 228 -1.90 24.59 9.43
C ARG A 228 -2.32 23.89 10.74
N SER A 229 -3.54 24.08 11.17
CA SER A 229 -4.00 23.50 12.43
C SER A 229 -5.00 22.38 12.21
N THR A 230 -4.56 21.16 12.43
CA THR A 230 -5.42 19.97 12.41
C THR A 230 -6.47 19.98 13.51
N THR A 231 -6.14 20.56 14.66
CA THR A 231 -7.09 20.79 15.76
C THR A 231 -8.24 21.65 15.26
N LYS A 232 -7.92 22.75 14.55
CA LYS A 232 -8.95 23.63 14.02
C LYS A 232 -9.83 22.97 12.97
N ILE A 233 -9.24 22.15 12.08
CA ILE A 233 -10.02 21.40 11.09
C ILE A 233 -10.99 20.44 11.79
N LYS A 234 -10.55 19.74 12.86
CA LYS A 234 -11.43 18.90 13.67
C LYS A 234 -12.58 19.68 14.31
N GLU A 235 -12.29 20.84 14.90
CA GLU A 235 -13.31 21.72 15.44
C GLU A 235 -14.33 22.14 14.37
N LEU A 236 -13.88 22.45 13.15
CA LEU A 236 -14.77 22.80 12.05
C LEU A 236 -15.69 21.64 11.64
N ILE A 237 -15.19 20.39 11.71
CA ILE A 237 -16.00 19.20 11.48
C ILE A 237 -16.99 18.97 12.63
N GLU A 238 -16.53 19.05 13.88
CA GLU A 238 -17.37 18.88 15.07
C GLU A 238 -18.49 19.94 15.18
N ASN A 239 -18.22 21.16 14.69
CA ASN A 239 -19.18 22.25 14.64
C ASN A 239 -20.01 22.30 13.34
N GLU A 240 -20.00 21.24 12.54
CA GLU A 240 -20.75 21.11 11.29
C GLU A 240 -20.46 22.22 10.25
N LYS A 241 -19.28 22.85 10.35
CA LYS A 241 -18.80 23.82 9.35
C LYS A 241 -18.19 23.12 8.12
N LEU A 242 -17.71 21.90 8.33
CA LEU A 242 -17.27 20.94 7.32
C LEU A 242 -18.17 19.71 7.42
N ILE A 243 -19.04 19.51 6.43
CA ILE A 243 -19.96 18.38 6.39
C ILE A 243 -19.44 17.31 5.44
N LYS A 244 -19.24 16.10 5.95
CA LYS A 244 -18.76 14.97 5.15
C LYS A 244 -19.68 14.73 3.95
N VAL A 245 -19.07 14.61 2.78
CA VAL A 245 -19.74 14.20 1.55
C VAL A 245 -19.62 12.70 1.41
N GLU A 246 -20.73 12.03 1.20
CA GLU A 246 -20.77 10.60 0.97
C GLU A 246 -20.91 10.32 -0.53
N GLY A 247 -19.94 9.56 -1.06
CA GLY A 247 -20.00 9.03 -2.41
C GLY A 247 -20.62 7.64 -2.43
N GLU A 248 -20.84 7.12 -3.62
CA GLU A 248 -21.27 5.73 -3.81
C GLU A 248 -20.05 4.80 -3.75
N LYS A 249 -20.03 3.89 -2.77
CA LYS A 249 -18.96 2.88 -2.66
C LYS A 249 -19.02 1.91 -3.83
N LYS A 250 -17.96 1.87 -4.62
CA LYS A 250 -17.82 0.97 -5.77
C LYS A 250 -16.97 -0.25 -5.45
N ILE A 251 -15.85 -0.07 -4.74
CA ILE A 251 -14.88 -1.13 -4.45
C ILE A 251 -14.51 -1.10 -2.98
N LYS A 252 -14.27 -2.28 -2.41
CA LYS A 252 -13.70 -2.43 -1.08
C LYS A 252 -12.55 -3.45 -1.10
N ILE A 253 -11.37 -3.00 -0.70
CA ILE A 253 -10.18 -3.81 -0.50
C ILE A 253 -9.96 -3.97 1.01
N VAL A 254 -9.68 -5.19 1.45
CA VAL A 254 -9.34 -5.50 2.84
C VAL A 254 -8.03 -6.26 2.87
N GLU A 255 -6.94 -5.56 3.16
CA GLU A 255 -5.64 -6.17 3.38
C GLU A 255 -5.52 -6.60 4.84
N LYS A 256 -5.35 -7.91 5.06
CA LYS A 256 -5.17 -8.47 6.41
C LYS A 256 -3.69 -8.60 6.72
N TYR A 257 -3.30 -8.21 7.93
CA TYR A 257 -1.93 -8.38 8.44
C TYR A 257 -1.89 -9.50 9.47
N LYS A 258 -0.72 -10.16 9.56
CA LYS A 258 -0.51 -11.14 10.63
C LYS A 258 -0.45 -10.40 11.95
N GLY A 259 -1.43 -10.61 12.81
CA GLY A 259 -1.37 -10.13 14.18
C GLY A 259 -0.18 -10.80 14.91
N SER A 260 0.38 -10.14 15.91
CA SER A 260 1.44 -10.73 16.75
C SER A 260 1.03 -12.06 17.44
N TRP A 261 -0.26 -12.38 17.44
CA TRP A 261 -0.80 -13.66 17.92
C TRP A 261 -0.46 -14.83 17.01
N ASP A 262 -0.35 -14.64 15.70
CA ASP A 262 0.02 -15.72 14.78
C ASP A 262 1.44 -16.22 15.11
N TYR A 263 2.34 -15.32 15.48
CA TYR A 263 3.70 -15.68 15.90
C TYR A 263 3.73 -16.29 17.30
N PHE A 264 2.92 -15.78 18.23
CA PHE A 264 2.81 -16.33 19.58
C PHE A 264 2.22 -17.74 19.57
N MET A 265 1.19 -18.00 18.78
CA MET A 265 0.61 -19.34 18.62
C MET A 265 1.58 -20.31 17.97
N ILE A 266 2.36 -19.88 16.98
CA ILE A 266 3.43 -20.71 16.39
C ILE A 266 4.48 -21.03 17.44
N PHE A 267 4.96 -20.04 18.19
CA PHE A 267 5.94 -20.22 19.26
C PHE A 267 5.40 -21.11 20.38
N PHE A 268 4.15 -20.91 20.80
CA PHE A 268 3.50 -21.73 21.83
C PHE A 268 3.31 -23.18 21.40
N THR A 269 2.94 -23.41 20.13
CA THR A 269 2.85 -24.75 19.55
C THR A 269 4.23 -25.42 19.50
N LEU A 270 5.27 -24.69 19.10
CA LEU A 270 6.65 -25.16 19.16
C LEU A 270 7.07 -25.57 20.59
N CYS A 271 6.78 -24.73 21.57
CA CYS A 271 7.13 -25.02 22.96
C CYS A 271 6.37 -26.22 23.53
N ILE A 272 5.06 -26.34 23.26
CA ILE A 272 4.24 -27.42 23.84
C ILE A 272 4.47 -28.78 23.17
N PHE A 273 4.65 -28.79 21.84
CA PHE A 273 4.68 -30.05 21.10
C PHE A 273 6.08 -30.49 20.66
N ILE A 274 6.92 -29.55 20.26
CA ILE A 274 8.24 -29.90 19.71
C ILE A 274 9.29 -30.08 20.81
N VAL A 275 9.34 -29.17 21.80
CA VAL A 275 10.35 -29.26 22.87
C VAL A 275 10.20 -30.54 23.71
N PRO A 276 9.00 -30.94 24.19
CA PRO A 276 8.82 -32.21 24.90
C PRO A 276 9.14 -33.42 24.04
N THR A 277 8.84 -33.40 22.74
CA THR A 277 9.12 -34.49 21.81
C THR A 277 10.63 -34.69 21.66
N ILE A 278 11.37 -33.60 21.46
CA ILE A 278 12.84 -33.62 21.38
C ILE A 278 13.41 -34.12 22.70
N PHE A 279 12.93 -33.60 23.83
CA PHE A 279 13.43 -33.99 25.15
C PHE A 279 13.21 -35.50 25.45
N ASN A 280 12.03 -36.04 25.13
CA ASN A 280 11.74 -37.46 25.28
C ASN A 280 12.55 -38.33 24.33
N THR A 281 12.83 -37.85 23.14
CA THR A 281 13.70 -38.57 22.18
C THR A 281 15.14 -38.60 22.66
N CYS A 282 15.66 -37.47 23.15
CA CYS A 282 17.00 -37.41 23.73
C CYS A 282 17.13 -38.30 24.96
N LYS A 283 16.13 -38.30 25.85
CA LYS A 283 16.09 -39.16 27.04
C LYS A 283 16.14 -40.65 26.65
N LYS A 284 15.37 -41.09 25.65
CA LYS A 284 15.41 -42.46 25.13
C LYS A 284 16.78 -42.85 24.54
N ILE A 285 17.44 -41.94 23.85
CA ILE A 285 18.78 -42.18 23.26
C ILE A 285 19.82 -42.34 24.37
N ILE A 286 19.79 -41.48 25.38
CA ILE A 286 20.70 -41.52 26.53
C ILE A 286 20.49 -42.83 27.33
N SER A 287 19.24 -43.19 27.64
CA SER A 287 18.92 -44.44 28.33
C SER A 287 19.45 -45.65 27.56
N ARG A 288 19.26 -45.76 26.25
CA ARG A 288 19.77 -46.85 25.43
C ARG A 288 21.32 -46.93 25.39
N ARG A 289 22.00 -45.77 25.48
CA ARG A 289 23.48 -45.78 25.59
C ARG A 289 23.94 -46.32 26.92
N ILE A 290 23.33 -45.93 28.04
CA ILE A 290 23.65 -46.40 29.38
C ILE A 290 23.41 -47.92 29.48
N ASP A 291 22.28 -48.42 28.96
CA ASP A 291 21.97 -49.85 28.96
C ASP A 291 22.98 -50.68 28.13
N ASN A 292 23.44 -50.14 27.01
CA ASN A 292 24.44 -50.79 26.16
C ASN A 292 25.85 -50.78 26.75
N GLU A 293 26.18 -49.79 27.58
CA GLU A 293 27.48 -49.77 28.32
C GLU A 293 27.43 -50.66 29.55
N ALA A 294 26.33 -50.76 30.27
CA ALA A 294 26.15 -51.64 31.42
C ALA A 294 26.10 -53.12 31.06
N GLY A 295 25.72 -53.49 29.83
CA GLY A 295 25.73 -54.87 29.36
C GLY A 295 27.07 -55.36 28.80
N ARG A 296 28.14 -54.54 28.90
CA ARG A 296 29.52 -54.92 28.47
C ARG A 296 30.46 -55.22 29.61
N PHE A 297 29.99 -55.29 30.83
CA PHE A 297 30.64 -55.76 32.01
C PHE A 297 29.88 -57.02 32.47
#